data_cb030c40ba28f3729405c7ec400c8946
#
_entry.id   cb030c40ba28f3729405c7ec400c8946
#
_cell.length_a   1.000
_cell.length_b   1.000
_cell.length_c   1.000
_cell.angle_alpha   90.00
_cell.angle_beta   90.00
_cell.angle_gamma   90.00
#
_symmetry.space_group_name_H-M   'P 1'
#
loop_
_entity.id
_entity.type
_entity.pdbx_description
1 polymer ?
#
loop_
_entity_poly.entity_id
_entity_poly.type
_entity_poly.pdbx_seq_one_letter_code
_entity_poly.pdbx_strand_id
1 'polypeptide(L)'
;MSRLPTLEITTSHRRPVSLALAAMVVTACCALLSAQILNLAEQDPIAYSHTTPTDAVTRLQQQLDSGARTLSFDAERGYLPAVLNALHVPVSSQGLVFSRTSLQVDRIAPWTPRAIYFNDDVYVGWVQNGPIMEVATVDPVLGAVFYTLPQDRSDHPRFERQTHTCLQCHDSSSSTGGVPGFIMRSVVTDRYGYPLMADGGATTDATPIEERWGGWYVTGTMGSHPHKGNVFVPKLAHEIGNTQLYLSQNRIVATHDVTSLRDRFDVDPYMAPDSDAVALLVLAHQTYVHNLITRAGYEARVAGERLDGRAKAAVDQLVRGLTLTRQAPLPGPVTGTSTFAVEFQARGPRDAHGRSLRDLDLTSRVFRYPLSYLIYSDSFDALPSAVKAYVYARLRAELPADTLQILNDTKPDFHSVDLDNLK
;
A
#
# COMPACT_ATOMS: atom_id res chain seq x y z
N MET A 1 67.53 15.71 64.24
CA MET A 1 67.05 16.44 63.08
C MET A 1 67.50 15.66 61.86
N SER A 2 66.63 14.79 61.42
CA SER A 2 66.83 13.90 60.29
C SER A 2 65.91 14.30 59.11
N ARG A 3 66.46 14.68 57.97
CA ARG A 3 65.71 15.08 56.78
C ARG A 3 65.34 13.79 56.02
N LEU A 4 64.05 13.68 55.66
CA LEU A 4 63.50 12.65 54.77
C LEU A 4 63.75 13.04 53.32
N PRO A 5 64.00 12.12 52.43
CA PRO A 5 64.22 12.38 50.99
C PRO A 5 62.85 12.57 50.28
N THR A 6 62.81 13.56 49.37
CA THR A 6 61.69 13.85 48.49
C THR A 6 61.68 12.88 47.35
N LEU A 7 60.54 12.19 47.12
CA LEU A 7 60.30 11.33 45.95
C LEU A 7 59.82 12.19 44.78
N GLU A 8 60.60 12.29 43.71
CA GLU A 8 60.11 12.86 42.42
C GLU A 8 59.35 11.81 41.63
N ILE A 9 58.08 12.04 41.41
CA ILE A 9 57.20 11.23 40.54
C ILE A 9 57.27 11.85 39.12
N THR A 10 58.01 11.21 38.23
CA THR A 10 58.01 11.52 36.83
C THR A 10 56.80 10.93 36.14
N THR A 11 55.79 11.72 35.81
CA THR A 11 54.63 11.33 35.02
C THR A 11 54.99 11.31 33.52
N SER A 12 55.08 10.11 32.98
CA SER A 12 55.23 9.86 31.54
C SER A 12 53.91 10.21 30.83
N HIS A 13 53.83 11.34 30.15
CA HIS A 13 52.76 11.70 29.24
C HIS A 13 52.86 10.83 27.96
N ARG A 14 52.25 9.65 27.98
CA ARG A 14 51.93 8.93 26.71
C ARG A 14 50.79 9.68 26.01
N ARG A 15 51.06 10.17 24.81
CA ARG A 15 50.12 10.97 24.00
C ARG A 15 48.84 10.17 23.67
N PRO A 16 47.64 10.75 23.81
CA PRO A 16 46.38 10.08 23.49
C PRO A 16 46.02 10.09 21.98
N VAL A 17 47.05 10.10 21.10
CA VAL A 17 46.81 10.24 19.64
C VAL A 17 46.27 8.94 19.03
N SER A 18 46.58 7.78 19.61
CA SER A 18 46.12 6.50 19.06
C SER A 18 44.65 6.16 19.33
N LEU A 19 44.08 6.63 20.44
CA LEU A 19 42.64 6.40 20.77
C LEU A 19 41.71 7.30 19.92
N ALA A 20 42.10 8.55 19.65
CA ALA A 20 41.34 9.46 18.81
C ALA A 20 41.32 9.01 17.35
N LEU A 21 42.44 8.48 16.84
CA LEU A 21 42.50 7.93 15.47
C LEU A 21 41.67 6.65 15.35
N ALA A 22 41.73 5.76 16.32
CA ALA A 22 40.92 4.53 16.35
C ALA A 22 39.41 4.85 16.44
N ALA A 23 39.00 5.83 17.27
CA ALA A 23 37.62 6.27 17.36
C ALA A 23 37.12 6.90 16.04
N MET A 24 37.94 7.72 15.36
CA MET A 24 37.59 8.30 14.06
C MET A 24 37.47 7.23 12.96
N VAL A 25 38.32 6.22 12.94
CA VAL A 25 38.24 5.12 11.96
C VAL A 25 36.98 4.25 12.23
N VAL A 26 36.65 3.96 13.48
CA VAL A 26 35.44 3.21 13.84
C VAL A 26 34.20 4.03 13.50
N THR A 27 34.17 5.32 13.76
CA THR A 27 33.04 6.21 13.41
C THR A 27 32.89 6.35 11.91
N ALA A 28 34.00 6.46 11.16
CA ALA A 28 33.98 6.49 9.70
C ALA A 28 33.56 5.14 9.09
N CYS A 29 34.00 4.01 9.65
CA CYS A 29 33.53 2.69 9.23
C CYS A 29 32.05 2.46 9.57
N CYS A 30 31.58 2.89 10.75
CA CYS A 30 30.17 2.84 11.10
C CYS A 30 29.31 3.78 10.24
N ALA A 31 29.80 4.96 9.89
CA ALA A 31 29.13 5.87 8.96
C ALA A 31 29.11 5.34 7.52
N LEU A 32 30.18 4.68 7.06
CA LEU A 32 30.22 4.01 5.77
C LEU A 32 29.35 2.75 5.72
N LEU A 33 29.26 2.00 6.81
CA LEU A 33 28.34 0.87 6.95
C LEU A 33 26.88 1.33 7.08
N SER A 34 26.63 2.47 7.70
CA SER A 34 25.28 3.07 7.77
C SER A 34 24.87 3.70 6.42
N ALA A 35 25.82 4.21 5.62
CA ALA A 35 25.57 4.70 4.27
C ALA A 35 25.31 3.56 3.25
N GLN A 36 25.59 2.32 3.61
CA GLN A 36 25.34 1.13 2.76
C GLN A 36 23.97 0.45 3.03
N ILE A 37 23.08 1.03 3.84
CA ILE A 37 21.64 0.81 3.66
C ILE A 37 21.21 1.80 2.56
N LEU A 38 21.76 1.64 1.37
CA LEU A 38 21.32 2.34 0.18
C LEU A 38 19.84 2.02 0.01
N ASN A 39 19.00 3.07 0.03
CA ASN A 39 17.59 2.93 -0.30
C ASN A 39 17.50 2.16 -1.63
N LEU A 40 16.86 0.99 -1.60
CA LEU A 40 16.75 0.08 -2.75
C LEU A 40 16.17 0.79 -3.98
N ALA A 41 15.26 1.75 -3.77
CA ALA A 41 14.65 2.53 -4.82
C ALA A 41 15.63 3.45 -5.58
N GLU A 42 16.69 3.92 -4.91
CA GLU A 42 17.66 4.84 -5.53
C GLU A 42 18.89 4.13 -6.12
N GLN A 43 18.91 2.79 -6.09
CA GLN A 43 19.98 2.01 -6.73
C GLN A 43 19.75 1.87 -8.24
N ASP A 44 20.82 1.82 -9.01
CA ASP A 44 20.76 1.47 -10.43
C ASP A 44 20.29 0.01 -10.61
N PRO A 45 19.49 -0.26 -11.61
CA PRO A 45 18.99 0.61 -12.68
C PRO A 45 17.66 1.31 -12.39
N ILE A 46 17.20 1.35 -11.15
CA ILE A 46 15.88 1.89 -10.76
C ILE A 46 15.92 3.42 -10.73
N ALA A 47 16.82 4.00 -9.88
CA ALA A 47 17.01 5.43 -9.71
C ALA A 47 15.68 6.21 -9.62
N TYR A 48 14.82 5.79 -8.68
CA TYR A 48 13.41 6.19 -8.58
C TYR A 48 13.18 7.70 -8.71
N SER A 49 13.96 8.51 -7.98
CA SER A 49 13.77 9.97 -7.98
C SER A 49 14.14 10.63 -9.32
N HIS A 50 14.99 10.00 -10.12
CA HIS A 50 15.52 10.52 -11.38
C HIS A 50 14.86 9.91 -12.62
N THR A 51 14.27 8.72 -12.51
CA THR A 51 13.59 8.04 -13.61
C THR A 51 12.22 8.67 -13.87
N THR A 52 11.94 9.01 -15.12
CA THR A 52 10.64 9.54 -15.54
C THR A 52 9.60 8.42 -15.54
N PRO A 53 8.47 8.57 -14.82
CA PRO A 53 7.42 7.58 -14.84
C PRO A 53 6.71 7.48 -16.19
N THR A 54 6.11 6.31 -16.45
CA THR A 54 5.28 6.04 -17.64
C THR A 54 3.82 5.73 -17.28
N ASP A 55 3.42 6.03 -16.07
CA ASP A 55 2.14 5.71 -15.45
C ASP A 55 0.93 6.48 -16.04
N ALA A 56 -0.26 6.17 -15.52
CA ALA A 56 -1.51 6.76 -16.00
C ALA A 56 -1.60 8.28 -15.75
N VAL A 57 -1.03 8.77 -14.63
CA VAL A 57 -1.04 10.21 -14.31
C VAL A 57 -0.08 10.97 -15.20
N THR A 58 1.10 10.44 -15.49
CA THR A 58 2.04 11.02 -16.45
C THR A 58 1.40 11.15 -17.84
N ARG A 59 0.71 10.11 -18.32
CA ARG A 59 -0.01 10.16 -19.60
C ARG A 59 -1.15 11.17 -19.59
N LEU A 60 -1.91 11.26 -18.50
CA LEU A 60 -2.96 12.27 -18.36
C LEU A 60 -2.37 13.69 -18.38
N GLN A 61 -1.27 13.94 -17.68
CA GLN A 61 -0.60 15.26 -17.67
C GLN A 61 -0.14 15.68 -19.07
N GLN A 62 0.40 14.76 -19.86
CA GLN A 62 0.76 15.03 -21.26
C GLN A 62 -0.45 15.43 -22.11
N GLN A 63 -1.62 14.80 -21.88
CA GLN A 63 -2.86 15.19 -22.57
C GLN A 63 -3.35 16.58 -22.14
N LEU A 64 -3.19 16.94 -20.87
CA LEU A 64 -3.53 18.28 -20.35
C LEU A 64 -2.58 19.33 -20.93
N ASP A 65 -1.27 19.07 -20.92
CA ASP A 65 -0.23 19.98 -21.42
C ASP A 65 -0.39 20.26 -22.94
N SER A 66 -0.84 19.25 -23.70
CA SER A 66 -1.10 19.38 -25.14
C SER A 66 -2.46 19.97 -25.49
N GLY A 67 -3.34 20.18 -24.50
CA GLY A 67 -4.72 20.60 -24.71
C GLY A 67 -5.65 19.52 -25.30
N ALA A 68 -5.17 18.27 -25.44
CA ALA A 68 -5.98 17.15 -25.91
C ALA A 68 -7.08 16.75 -24.92
N ARG A 69 -6.92 17.13 -23.64
CA ARG A 69 -7.90 16.93 -22.58
C ARG A 69 -7.94 18.12 -21.65
N THR A 70 -9.09 18.32 -20.98
CA THR A 70 -9.26 19.32 -19.91
C THR A 70 -9.90 18.63 -18.70
N LEU A 71 -9.66 19.18 -17.52
CA LEU A 71 -10.34 18.76 -16.29
C LEU A 71 -11.33 19.84 -15.86
N SER A 72 -12.62 19.50 -15.80
CA SER A 72 -13.64 20.37 -15.25
C SER A 72 -13.49 20.50 -13.74
N PHE A 73 -13.71 21.71 -13.22
CA PHE A 73 -13.67 21.99 -11.78
C PHE A 73 -15.10 22.06 -11.22
N ASP A 74 -15.43 21.16 -10.30
CA ASP A 74 -16.68 21.16 -9.53
C ASP A 74 -16.56 22.11 -8.34
N ALA A 75 -17.64 22.86 -8.02
CA ALA A 75 -17.61 23.87 -6.95
C ALA A 75 -17.47 23.27 -5.55
N GLU A 76 -17.95 22.04 -5.32
CA GLU A 76 -17.92 21.37 -4.02
C GLU A 76 -16.78 20.37 -3.92
N ARG A 77 -16.45 19.69 -5.03
CA ARG A 77 -15.53 18.54 -5.07
C ARG A 77 -14.22 18.81 -5.80
N GLY A 78 -14.01 20.04 -6.25
CA GLY A 78 -12.80 20.41 -6.99
C GLY A 78 -12.65 19.61 -8.29
N TYR A 79 -11.48 19.05 -8.50
CA TYR A 79 -11.20 18.21 -9.67
C TYR A 79 -11.60 16.73 -9.50
N LEU A 80 -12.14 16.31 -8.35
CA LEU A 80 -12.39 14.89 -8.05
C LEU A 80 -13.22 14.19 -9.15
N PRO A 81 -14.41 14.67 -9.56
CA PRO A 81 -15.21 13.96 -10.58
C PRO A 81 -14.48 13.86 -11.93
N ALA A 82 -13.78 14.91 -12.33
CA ALA A 82 -13.04 14.94 -13.59
C ALA A 82 -11.84 13.99 -13.58
N VAL A 83 -11.11 13.90 -12.46
CA VAL A 83 -9.96 13.01 -12.30
C VAL A 83 -10.40 11.56 -12.26
N LEU A 84 -11.46 11.21 -11.50
CA LEU A 84 -11.99 9.85 -11.48
C LEU A 84 -12.41 9.39 -12.88
N ASN A 85 -13.09 10.26 -13.63
CA ASN A 85 -13.47 9.97 -15.03
C ASN A 85 -12.24 9.83 -15.94
N ALA A 86 -11.29 10.76 -15.87
CA ALA A 86 -10.10 10.77 -16.73
C ALA A 86 -9.20 9.55 -16.53
N LEU A 87 -9.10 9.06 -15.30
CA LEU A 87 -8.29 7.90 -14.91
C LEU A 87 -9.11 6.60 -14.82
N HIS A 88 -10.39 6.62 -15.22
CA HIS A 88 -11.28 5.45 -15.19
C HIS A 88 -11.39 4.79 -13.81
N VAL A 89 -11.41 5.61 -12.75
CA VAL A 89 -11.55 5.13 -11.37
C VAL A 89 -13.04 5.07 -11.01
N PRO A 90 -13.60 3.88 -10.69
CA PRO A 90 -15.02 3.75 -10.40
C PRO A 90 -15.37 4.36 -9.04
N VAL A 91 -16.49 5.07 -8.98
CA VAL A 91 -17.02 5.66 -7.74
C VAL A 91 -17.38 4.58 -6.72
N SER A 92 -17.82 3.42 -7.19
CA SER A 92 -18.17 2.26 -6.34
C SER A 92 -17.01 1.72 -5.51
N SER A 93 -15.75 2.07 -5.85
CA SER A 93 -14.56 1.69 -5.09
C SER A 93 -14.32 2.53 -3.84
N GLN A 94 -15.20 3.51 -3.54
CA GLN A 94 -15.01 4.43 -2.43
C GLN A 94 -14.80 3.70 -1.09
N GLY A 95 -13.68 4.00 -0.44
CA GLY A 95 -13.42 3.71 0.96
C GLY A 95 -13.26 5.00 1.75
N LEU A 96 -13.77 5.05 2.98
CA LEU A 96 -13.75 6.25 3.82
C LEU A 96 -12.90 6.02 5.06
N VAL A 97 -11.80 6.75 5.19
CA VAL A 97 -10.87 6.66 6.32
C VAL A 97 -10.92 7.93 7.15
N PHE A 98 -11.23 7.79 8.44
CA PHE A 98 -11.33 8.90 9.38
C PHE A 98 -10.13 9.02 10.32
N SER A 99 -9.19 8.05 10.29
CA SER A 99 -7.94 8.16 11.03
C SER A 99 -7.05 9.25 10.42
N ARG A 100 -6.48 10.08 11.28
CA ARG A 100 -5.57 11.17 10.92
C ARG A 100 -4.18 10.64 10.60
N THR A 101 -4.04 9.95 9.47
CA THR A 101 -2.82 9.24 9.05
C THR A 101 -2.33 9.60 7.65
N SER A 102 -2.87 10.66 7.03
CA SER A 102 -2.45 11.14 5.71
C SER A 102 -1.76 12.51 5.77
N LEU A 103 -1.35 13.03 4.61
CA LEU A 103 -0.71 14.35 4.50
C LEU A 103 -1.61 15.50 5.01
N GLN A 104 -2.94 15.35 4.93
CA GLN A 104 -3.93 16.35 5.31
C GLN A 104 -4.59 16.07 6.66
N VAL A 105 -3.78 15.66 7.66
CA VAL A 105 -4.25 15.23 9.00
C VAL A 105 -5.20 16.21 9.69
N ASP A 106 -5.01 17.51 9.51
CA ASP A 106 -5.79 18.55 10.20
C ASP A 106 -7.22 18.67 9.67
N ARG A 107 -7.51 18.11 8.49
CA ARG A 107 -8.83 18.16 7.83
C ARG A 107 -9.60 16.85 7.92
N ILE A 108 -8.95 15.80 8.39
CA ILE A 108 -9.55 14.46 8.50
C ILE A 108 -10.10 14.27 9.91
N ALA A 109 -11.35 13.82 10.00
CA ALA A 109 -12.01 13.50 11.25
C ALA A 109 -13.17 12.51 10.97
N PRO A 110 -13.79 11.91 12.01
CA PRO A 110 -14.95 11.05 11.79
C PRO A 110 -16.12 11.73 11.05
N TRP A 111 -16.26 13.04 11.14
CA TRP A 111 -17.29 13.82 10.42
C TRP A 111 -16.82 14.38 9.08
N THR A 112 -15.54 14.27 8.75
CA THR A 112 -14.93 14.64 7.47
C THR A 112 -13.89 13.59 7.07
N PRO A 113 -14.29 12.32 6.83
CA PRO A 113 -13.33 11.27 6.46
C PRO A 113 -12.68 11.57 5.12
N ARG A 114 -11.46 11.10 4.92
CA ARG A 114 -10.80 11.07 3.62
C ARG A 114 -11.42 9.98 2.77
N ALA A 115 -11.88 10.30 1.57
CA ALA A 115 -12.31 9.33 0.59
C ALA A 115 -11.11 8.81 -0.22
N ILE A 116 -11.08 7.50 -0.44
CA ILE A 116 -10.12 6.82 -1.31
C ILE A 116 -10.91 6.08 -2.37
N TYR A 117 -10.57 6.34 -3.64
CA TYR A 117 -11.11 5.64 -4.80
C TYR A 117 -9.98 4.90 -5.50
N PHE A 118 -10.27 3.77 -6.13
CA PHE A 118 -9.22 3.01 -6.80
C PHE A 118 -9.75 2.21 -8.00
N ASN A 119 -8.87 1.99 -8.94
CA ASN A 119 -8.96 0.91 -9.93
C ASN A 119 -7.72 0.00 -9.78
N ASP A 120 -7.36 -0.75 -10.82
CA ASP A 120 -6.26 -1.70 -10.73
C ASP A 120 -4.89 -1.03 -10.49
N ASP A 121 -4.69 0.19 -11.00
CA ASP A 121 -3.37 0.84 -11.03
C ASP A 121 -3.37 2.27 -10.44
N VAL A 122 -4.55 2.83 -10.12
CA VAL A 122 -4.68 4.22 -9.66
C VAL A 122 -5.44 4.30 -8.35
N TYR A 123 -4.97 5.15 -7.46
CA TYR A 123 -5.56 5.45 -6.15
C TYR A 123 -5.72 6.96 -6.01
N VAL A 124 -6.92 7.43 -5.72
CA VAL A 124 -7.25 8.85 -5.57
C VAL A 124 -7.71 9.10 -4.15
N GLY A 125 -7.00 9.94 -3.41
CA GLY A 125 -7.33 10.36 -2.06
C GLY A 125 -7.87 11.79 -2.07
N TRP A 126 -9.10 11.99 -1.60
CA TRP A 126 -9.75 13.28 -1.53
C TRP A 126 -10.23 13.59 -0.11
N VAL A 127 -10.04 14.83 0.33
CA VAL A 127 -10.51 15.34 1.61
C VAL A 127 -11.40 16.53 1.34
N GLN A 128 -12.58 16.57 1.96
CA GLN A 128 -13.51 17.69 1.82
C GLN A 128 -12.83 19.01 2.18
N ASN A 129 -12.92 20.02 1.28
CA ASN A 129 -12.24 21.31 1.40
C ASN A 129 -10.71 21.20 1.59
N GLY A 130 -10.11 20.08 1.17
CA GLY A 130 -8.66 19.91 1.17
C GLY A 130 -7.99 20.76 0.09
N PRO A 131 -6.82 21.36 0.37
CA PRO A 131 -6.11 22.19 -0.62
C PRO A 131 -5.50 21.37 -1.75
N ILE A 132 -5.36 20.06 -1.59
CA ILE A 132 -4.79 19.15 -2.57
C ILE A 132 -5.61 17.86 -2.68
N MET A 133 -5.59 17.24 -3.85
CA MET A 133 -5.96 15.85 -4.07
C MET A 133 -4.66 15.02 -4.13
N GLU A 134 -4.64 13.91 -3.41
CA GLU A 134 -3.52 12.98 -3.40
C GLU A 134 -3.81 11.89 -4.43
N VAL A 135 -2.92 11.67 -5.37
CA VAL A 135 -3.06 10.60 -6.38
C VAL A 135 -1.83 9.72 -6.32
N ALA A 136 -2.04 8.42 -6.30
CA ALA A 136 -0.95 7.47 -6.44
C ALA A 136 -1.28 6.49 -7.57
N THR A 137 -0.27 6.04 -8.28
CA THR A 137 -0.43 5.12 -9.41
C THR A 137 0.69 4.10 -9.42
N VAL A 138 0.49 3.02 -10.15
CA VAL A 138 1.51 1.98 -10.34
C VAL A 138 2.21 2.22 -11.67
N ASP A 139 3.49 2.53 -11.60
CA ASP A 139 4.37 2.48 -12.76
C ASP A 139 4.91 1.06 -12.94
N PRO A 140 5.01 0.53 -14.17
CA PRO A 140 5.44 -0.84 -14.39
C PRO A 140 6.82 -1.19 -13.83
N VAL A 141 7.73 -0.21 -13.72
CA VAL A 141 9.10 -0.40 -13.24
C VAL A 141 9.32 0.22 -11.87
N LEU A 142 8.79 1.44 -11.65
CA LEU A 142 8.99 2.20 -10.41
C LEU A 142 8.04 1.79 -9.29
N GLY A 143 7.01 0.97 -9.56
CA GLY A 143 5.98 0.65 -8.59
C GLY A 143 5.13 1.86 -8.24
N ALA A 144 4.88 2.13 -6.96
CA ALA A 144 4.05 3.24 -6.56
C ALA A 144 4.69 4.61 -6.85
N VAL A 145 4.00 5.45 -7.61
CA VAL A 145 4.38 6.84 -7.88
C VAL A 145 3.30 7.76 -7.32
N PHE A 146 3.71 8.82 -6.64
CA PHE A 146 2.82 9.70 -5.89
C PHE A 146 2.76 11.09 -6.49
N TYR A 147 1.57 11.67 -6.52
CA TYR A 147 1.28 13.00 -7.05
C TYR A 147 0.35 13.76 -6.12
N THR A 148 0.44 15.09 -6.17
CA THR A 148 -0.56 16.00 -5.61
C THR A 148 -1.13 16.86 -6.74
N LEU A 149 -2.43 17.13 -6.68
CA LEU A 149 -3.12 18.07 -7.57
C LEU A 149 -3.75 19.17 -6.71
N PRO A 150 -3.29 20.44 -6.82
CA PRO A 150 -3.92 21.58 -6.15
C PRO A 150 -5.43 21.66 -6.46
N GLN A 151 -6.22 21.96 -5.44
CA GLN A 151 -7.68 22.04 -5.56
C GLN A 151 -8.18 23.48 -5.75
N ASP A 152 -7.35 24.33 -6.31
CA ASP A 152 -7.73 25.66 -6.79
C ASP A 152 -8.07 25.63 -8.28
N ARG A 153 -9.14 26.34 -8.68
CA ARG A 153 -9.53 26.42 -10.09
C ARG A 153 -8.39 27.02 -10.91
N SER A 154 -7.97 26.32 -11.95
CA SER A 154 -6.90 26.72 -12.87
C SER A 154 -7.26 26.32 -14.29
N ASP A 155 -6.84 27.13 -15.27
CA ASP A 155 -6.94 26.79 -16.69
C ASP A 155 -5.91 25.72 -17.09
N HIS A 156 -4.86 25.53 -16.26
CA HIS A 156 -3.79 24.56 -16.46
C HIS A 156 -3.54 23.76 -15.17
N PRO A 157 -4.46 22.86 -14.77
CA PRO A 157 -4.27 22.02 -13.61
C PRO A 157 -3.08 21.09 -13.82
N ARG A 158 -2.21 20.99 -12.81
CA ARG A 158 -0.96 20.24 -12.90
C ARG A 158 -0.79 19.28 -11.76
N PHE A 159 -0.51 18.01 -12.10
CA PHE A 159 -0.08 17.00 -11.16
C PHE A 159 1.41 17.19 -10.82
N GLU A 160 1.72 17.29 -9.53
CA GLU A 160 3.07 17.47 -9.03
C GLU A 160 3.56 16.15 -8.44
N ARG A 161 4.62 15.58 -9.03
CA ARG A 161 5.22 14.35 -8.53
C ARG A 161 5.90 14.57 -7.18
N GLN A 162 5.65 13.67 -6.24
CA GLN A 162 6.17 13.70 -4.87
C GLN A 162 7.22 12.62 -4.69
N THR A 163 8.50 13.00 -4.72
CA THR A 163 9.64 12.07 -4.58
C THR A 163 10.18 11.97 -3.15
N HIS A 164 9.72 12.81 -2.22
CA HIS A 164 10.23 12.86 -0.84
C HIS A 164 9.11 12.79 0.21
N THR A 165 8.16 13.70 0.18
CA THR A 165 7.16 13.84 1.25
C THR A 165 6.33 12.58 1.44
N CYS A 166 5.81 12.00 0.37
CA CYS A 166 5.02 10.77 0.45
C CYS A 166 5.87 9.57 0.84
N LEU A 167 7.13 9.50 0.36
CA LEU A 167 8.02 8.37 0.63
C LEU A 167 8.46 8.27 2.09
N GLN A 168 8.37 9.34 2.89
CA GLN A 168 8.63 9.25 4.33
C GLN A 168 7.79 8.18 5.04
N CYS A 169 6.56 7.97 4.56
CA CYS A 169 5.67 6.92 5.07
C CYS A 169 5.60 5.72 4.09
N HIS A 170 5.62 6.00 2.78
CA HIS A 170 5.34 5.02 1.73
C HIS A 170 6.59 4.30 1.18
N ASP A 171 7.78 4.52 1.78
CA ASP A 171 8.99 3.73 1.56
C ASP A 171 9.52 3.25 2.92
N SER A 172 8.90 2.23 3.47
CA SER A 172 9.18 1.70 4.81
C SER A 172 9.39 0.19 4.76
N SER A 173 10.49 -0.30 5.34
CA SER A 173 10.76 -1.72 5.43
C SER A 173 9.67 -2.51 6.15
N SER A 174 9.00 -1.91 7.13
CA SER A 174 7.94 -2.54 7.93
C SER A 174 6.57 -2.56 7.24
N SER A 175 6.28 -1.60 6.37
CA SER A 175 4.94 -1.45 5.78
C SER A 175 4.89 -1.79 4.29
N THR A 176 5.92 -1.43 3.53
CA THR A 176 5.96 -1.62 2.07
C THR A 176 7.07 -2.60 1.62
N GLY A 177 7.86 -3.08 2.57
CA GLY A 177 9.00 -3.96 2.27
C GLY A 177 10.25 -3.22 1.80
N GLY A 178 10.35 -1.90 2.05
CA GLY A 178 11.50 -1.05 1.67
C GLY A 178 11.51 -0.71 0.19
N VAL A 179 10.32 -0.50 -0.36
CA VAL A 179 10.12 0.03 -1.72
C VAL A 179 9.00 1.07 -1.69
N PRO A 180 8.97 2.03 -2.64
CA PRO A 180 7.82 2.89 -2.85
C PRO A 180 6.56 2.04 -3.03
N GLY A 181 5.59 2.18 -2.11
CA GLY A 181 4.47 1.26 -2.05
C GLY A 181 3.22 1.83 -1.38
N PHE A 182 2.17 1.05 -1.39
CA PHE A 182 0.88 1.40 -0.83
C PHE A 182 0.72 0.86 0.59
N ILE A 183 -0.01 1.58 1.42
CA ILE A 183 -0.28 1.17 2.79
C ILE A 183 -1.76 1.35 3.09
N MET A 184 -2.44 0.24 3.37
CA MET A 184 -3.73 0.27 4.03
C MET A 184 -3.49 -0.02 5.52
N ARG A 185 -3.74 0.97 6.38
CA ARG A 185 -3.57 0.81 7.82
C ARG A 185 -4.89 0.51 8.52
N SER A 186 -4.82 -0.30 9.56
CA SER A 186 -5.90 -0.49 10.52
C SER A 186 -5.42 0.05 11.87
N VAL A 187 -5.99 1.16 12.32
CA VAL A 187 -5.56 1.89 13.52
C VAL A 187 -6.79 2.30 14.33
N VAL A 188 -6.92 1.83 15.56
CA VAL A 188 -7.94 2.36 16.45
C VAL A 188 -7.66 3.84 16.75
N THR A 189 -8.69 4.67 16.74
CA THR A 189 -8.58 6.12 16.96
C THR A 189 -9.41 6.55 18.16
N ASP A 190 -9.14 7.76 18.64
CA ASP A 190 -10.09 8.47 19.48
C ASP A 190 -11.28 9.04 18.68
N ARG A 191 -12.21 9.68 19.37
CA ARG A 191 -13.43 10.28 18.78
C ARG A 191 -13.17 11.43 17.81
N TYR A 192 -11.92 11.95 17.71
CA TYR A 192 -11.52 12.98 16.76
C TYR A 192 -10.66 12.42 15.60
N GLY A 193 -10.44 11.12 15.57
CA GLY A 193 -9.65 10.45 14.54
C GLY A 193 -8.15 10.40 14.84
N TYR A 194 -7.70 10.84 16.01
CA TYR A 194 -6.29 10.70 16.39
C TYR A 194 -5.95 9.23 16.67
N PRO A 195 -4.92 8.68 16.02
CA PRO A 195 -4.57 7.27 16.14
C PRO A 195 -4.01 6.94 17.52
N LEU A 196 -4.38 5.78 18.06
CA LEU A 196 -3.71 5.16 19.19
C LEU A 196 -2.50 4.38 18.66
N MET A 197 -1.32 4.96 18.72
CA MET A 197 -0.12 4.47 18.03
C MET A 197 0.37 3.06 18.45
N ALA A 198 -0.15 2.52 19.54
CA ALA A 198 0.14 1.13 19.96
C ALA A 198 -0.60 0.08 19.12
N ASP A 199 -1.62 0.53 18.37
CA ASP A 199 -2.37 -0.30 17.43
C ASP A 199 -2.12 0.22 16.02
N GLY A 200 -1.94 -0.65 15.05
CA GLY A 200 -1.84 -0.21 13.67
C GLY A 200 -0.60 -0.71 12.94
N GLY A 201 -0.78 -1.83 12.27
CA GLY A 201 0.08 -2.33 11.22
C GLY A 201 -0.50 -2.09 9.83
N ALA A 202 0.29 -2.39 8.82
CA ALA A 202 -0.21 -2.52 7.47
C ALA A 202 -1.18 -3.72 7.40
N THR A 203 -2.36 -3.49 6.83
CA THR A 203 -3.32 -4.57 6.54
C THR A 203 -2.83 -5.34 5.32
N THR A 204 -2.73 -6.65 5.44
CA THR A 204 -2.34 -7.58 4.37
C THR A 204 -3.40 -8.67 4.24
N ASP A 205 -3.22 -9.57 3.28
CA ASP A 205 -4.09 -10.73 3.13
C ASP A 205 -4.13 -11.61 4.39
N ALA A 206 -3.03 -11.69 5.13
CA ALA A 206 -2.93 -12.49 6.35
C ALA A 206 -3.60 -11.86 7.57
N THR A 207 -4.01 -10.59 7.50
CA THR A 207 -4.65 -9.89 8.62
C THR A 207 -6.06 -10.44 8.83
N PRO A 208 -6.39 -10.98 10.02
CA PRO A 208 -7.76 -11.43 10.31
C PRO A 208 -8.78 -10.29 10.23
N ILE A 209 -10.04 -10.61 9.91
CA ILE A 209 -11.11 -9.60 9.79
C ILE A 209 -11.26 -8.80 11.09
N GLU A 210 -11.16 -9.45 12.26
CA GLU A 210 -11.25 -8.79 13.55
C GLU A 210 -10.23 -7.67 13.76
N GLU A 211 -9.08 -7.73 13.08
CA GLU A 211 -8.02 -6.75 13.19
C GLU A 211 -8.07 -5.66 12.10
N ARG A 212 -8.99 -5.78 11.13
CA ARG A 212 -9.08 -4.86 9.99
C ARG A 212 -9.89 -3.63 10.29
N TRP A 213 -9.61 -2.57 9.52
CA TRP A 213 -10.40 -1.37 9.31
C TRP A 213 -10.48 -0.40 10.49
N GLY A 214 -9.61 -0.52 11.49
CA GLY A 214 -9.47 0.53 12.50
C GLY A 214 -9.23 1.89 11.84
N GLY A 215 -10.05 2.89 12.21
CA GLY A 215 -10.01 4.22 11.61
C GLY A 215 -10.72 4.36 10.26
N TRP A 216 -11.47 3.33 9.82
CA TRP A 216 -12.26 3.33 8.59
C TRP A 216 -13.74 3.20 8.87
N TYR A 217 -14.57 3.81 8.04
CA TYR A 217 -15.95 3.40 7.87
C TYR A 217 -16.03 2.15 7.01
N VAL A 218 -17.01 1.30 7.30
CA VAL A 218 -17.26 0.05 6.58
C VAL A 218 -18.76 -0.13 6.43
N THR A 219 -19.23 -0.21 5.20
CA THR A 219 -20.65 -0.50 4.91
C THR A 219 -20.79 -1.86 4.25
N GLY A 220 -21.71 -2.66 4.76
CA GLY A 220 -21.94 -4.01 4.30
C GLY A 220 -22.48 -4.91 5.40
N THR A 221 -22.67 -6.18 5.08
CA THR A 221 -23.02 -7.21 6.06
C THR A 221 -21.87 -8.19 6.19
N MET A 222 -21.56 -8.53 7.43
CA MET A 222 -20.44 -9.41 7.78
C MET A 222 -20.87 -10.52 8.74
N GLY A 223 -22.19 -10.79 8.81
CA GLY A 223 -22.74 -11.84 9.66
C GLY A 223 -22.42 -11.68 11.15
N SER A 224 -22.34 -10.47 11.65
CA SER A 224 -22.00 -10.14 13.05
C SER A 224 -20.56 -10.47 13.46
N HIS A 225 -19.67 -10.70 12.49
CA HIS A 225 -18.25 -10.89 12.79
C HIS A 225 -17.61 -9.56 13.21
N PRO A 226 -16.89 -9.54 14.34
CA PRO A 226 -16.29 -8.32 14.85
C PRO A 226 -15.17 -7.83 13.93
N HIS A 227 -15.04 -6.51 13.81
CA HIS A 227 -13.96 -5.84 13.13
C HIS A 227 -13.69 -4.46 13.76
N LYS A 228 -12.56 -3.83 13.47
CA LYS A 228 -12.20 -2.51 14.03
C LYS A 228 -12.80 -1.32 13.26
N GLY A 229 -13.53 -1.54 12.19
CA GLY A 229 -14.21 -0.48 11.44
C GLY A 229 -15.40 0.12 12.19
N ASN A 230 -15.77 1.36 11.86
CA ASN A 230 -16.94 2.07 12.41
C ASN A 230 -16.86 2.42 13.91
N VAL A 231 -15.73 2.18 14.57
CA VAL A 231 -15.57 2.40 16.01
C VAL A 231 -14.37 3.28 16.31
N PHE A 232 -14.46 3.98 17.42
CA PHE A 232 -13.39 4.75 18.02
C PHE A 232 -13.52 4.72 19.55
N VAL A 233 -12.41 5.01 20.27
CA VAL A 233 -12.47 5.09 21.73
C VAL A 233 -13.02 6.44 22.18
N PRO A 234 -13.83 6.47 23.27
CA PRO A 234 -14.40 7.72 23.76
C PRO A 234 -13.38 8.65 24.42
N LYS A 235 -12.29 8.10 24.99
CA LYS A 235 -11.19 8.86 25.58
C LYS A 235 -10.34 9.50 24.49
N LEU A 236 -9.78 10.69 24.76
CA LEU A 236 -8.82 11.32 23.86
C LEU A 236 -7.49 10.55 23.88
N ALA A 237 -6.83 10.46 22.72
CA ALA A 237 -5.58 9.70 22.59
C ALA A 237 -4.50 10.18 23.58
N HIS A 238 -4.39 11.50 23.82
CA HIS A 238 -3.43 12.07 24.76
C HIS A 238 -3.80 11.87 26.25
N GLU A 239 -5.05 11.47 26.56
CA GLU A 239 -5.48 11.14 27.93
C GLU A 239 -5.18 9.68 28.28
N ILE A 240 -4.77 8.87 27.29
CA ILE A 240 -4.42 7.47 27.46
C ILE A 240 -2.92 7.35 27.69
N GLY A 241 -2.50 7.26 28.97
CA GLY A 241 -1.08 7.23 29.33
C GLY A 241 -0.30 6.04 28.75
N ASN A 242 -0.93 4.86 28.65
CA ASN A 242 -0.34 3.68 28.01
C ASN A 242 -1.37 3.05 27.05
N THR A 243 -1.24 3.37 25.78
CA THR A 243 -2.17 2.91 24.72
C THR A 243 -2.16 1.39 24.55
N GLN A 244 -1.00 0.75 24.67
CA GLN A 244 -0.90 -0.71 24.56
C GLN A 244 -1.66 -1.43 25.70
N LEU A 245 -1.48 -0.97 26.94
CA LEU A 245 -2.21 -1.50 28.09
C LEU A 245 -3.71 -1.25 27.94
N TYR A 246 -4.09 -0.04 27.50
CA TYR A 246 -5.50 0.30 27.28
C TYR A 246 -6.15 -0.65 26.27
N LEU A 247 -5.53 -0.86 25.11
CA LEU A 247 -6.05 -1.74 24.07
C LEU A 247 -6.06 -3.22 24.49
N SER A 248 -5.09 -3.66 25.30
CA SER A 248 -5.10 -5.03 25.82
C SER A 248 -6.22 -5.29 26.84
N GLN A 249 -6.69 -4.25 27.53
CA GLN A 249 -7.78 -4.33 28.51
C GLN A 249 -9.18 -4.03 27.93
N ASN A 250 -9.25 -3.45 26.74
CA ASN A 250 -10.48 -3.01 26.11
C ASN A 250 -10.56 -3.55 24.67
N ARG A 251 -11.51 -4.42 24.40
CA ARG A 251 -11.78 -4.90 23.05
C ARG A 251 -12.57 -3.85 22.27
N ILE A 252 -11.90 -3.18 21.34
CA ILE A 252 -12.46 -2.10 20.53
C ILE A 252 -12.82 -2.67 19.14
N VAL A 253 -14.05 -3.13 19.00
CA VAL A 253 -14.57 -3.73 17.75
C VAL A 253 -16.04 -3.39 17.54
N ALA A 254 -16.44 -3.27 16.28
CA ALA A 254 -17.84 -3.26 15.88
C ALA A 254 -18.38 -4.69 15.88
N THR A 255 -19.60 -4.86 16.35
CA THR A 255 -20.31 -6.15 16.42
C THR A 255 -21.60 -6.14 15.61
N HIS A 256 -21.87 -5.05 14.90
CA HIS A 256 -23.10 -4.86 14.14
C HIS A 256 -22.76 -4.37 12.74
N ASP A 257 -23.51 -4.88 11.78
CA ASP A 257 -23.46 -4.43 10.41
C ASP A 257 -23.92 -2.97 10.29
N VAL A 258 -23.26 -2.22 9.41
CA VAL A 258 -23.59 -0.84 9.06
C VAL A 258 -23.87 -0.80 7.56
N THR A 259 -25.10 -0.47 7.19
CA THR A 259 -25.50 -0.40 5.77
C THR A 259 -25.71 1.04 5.28
N SER A 260 -25.61 2.03 6.16
CA SER A 260 -25.71 3.45 5.85
C SER A 260 -24.82 4.27 6.79
N LEU A 261 -24.18 5.30 6.25
CA LEU A 261 -23.38 6.26 7.02
C LEU A 261 -24.09 7.58 7.27
N ARG A 262 -25.33 7.76 6.79
CA ARG A 262 -26.09 9.02 6.91
C ARG A 262 -26.33 9.47 8.35
N ASP A 263 -26.37 8.54 9.28
CA ASP A 263 -26.52 8.81 10.71
C ASP A 263 -25.18 9.12 11.42
N ARG A 264 -24.07 9.05 10.69
CA ARG A 264 -22.72 9.22 11.24
C ARG A 264 -22.09 10.56 10.92
N PHE A 265 -22.28 11.02 9.68
CA PHE A 265 -21.81 12.31 9.20
C PHE A 265 -22.55 12.71 7.91
N ASP A 266 -22.33 13.93 7.42
CA ASP A 266 -22.88 14.40 6.15
C ASP A 266 -22.18 13.72 4.97
N VAL A 267 -22.87 12.81 4.31
CA VAL A 267 -22.34 12.04 3.17
C VAL A 267 -22.52 12.74 1.82
N ASP A 268 -23.30 13.81 1.71
CA ASP A 268 -23.65 14.43 0.44
C ASP A 268 -22.47 15.08 -0.30
N PRO A 269 -21.42 15.57 0.37
CA PRO A 269 -20.20 16.03 -0.31
C PRO A 269 -19.41 14.93 -1.04
N TYR A 270 -19.58 13.67 -0.66
CA TYR A 270 -18.84 12.52 -1.23
C TYR A 270 -19.49 12.05 -2.54
N MET A 271 -18.73 11.28 -3.35
CA MET A 271 -19.24 10.74 -4.61
C MET A 271 -20.27 9.62 -4.41
N ALA A 272 -20.21 8.93 -3.26
CA ALA A 272 -21.14 7.88 -2.85
C ALA A 272 -21.36 7.92 -1.34
N PRO A 273 -22.50 7.44 -0.82
CA PRO A 273 -22.73 7.38 0.62
C PRO A 273 -22.08 6.18 1.31
N ASP A 274 -21.30 5.37 0.57
CA ASP A 274 -20.79 4.07 0.99
C ASP A 274 -19.30 4.10 1.28
N SER A 275 -18.85 3.13 2.09
CA SER A 275 -17.49 2.68 2.24
C SER A 275 -17.53 1.14 2.21
N ASP A 276 -17.56 0.60 0.99
CA ASP A 276 -17.97 -0.77 0.69
C ASP A 276 -16.99 -1.81 1.27
N ALA A 277 -17.50 -2.77 2.03
CA ALA A 277 -16.71 -3.82 2.66
C ALA A 277 -15.94 -4.68 1.65
N VAL A 278 -16.55 -5.00 0.51
CA VAL A 278 -15.91 -5.80 -0.54
C VAL A 278 -14.82 -5.00 -1.24
N ALA A 279 -15.06 -3.70 -1.50
CA ALA A 279 -14.03 -2.82 -2.04
C ALA A 279 -12.82 -2.74 -1.09
N LEU A 280 -13.05 -2.61 0.22
CA LEU A 280 -11.97 -2.57 1.21
C LEU A 280 -11.20 -3.89 1.32
N LEU A 281 -11.85 -5.05 1.12
CA LEU A 281 -11.16 -6.35 1.06
C LEU A 281 -10.24 -6.43 -0.17
N VAL A 282 -10.74 -6.02 -1.32
CA VAL A 282 -9.95 -5.99 -2.57
C VAL A 282 -8.82 -4.97 -2.48
N LEU A 283 -9.06 -3.77 -1.92
CA LEU A 283 -8.04 -2.74 -1.71
C LEU A 283 -6.87 -3.26 -0.87
N ALA A 284 -7.15 -3.98 0.23
CA ALA A 284 -6.11 -4.54 1.09
C ALA A 284 -5.24 -5.55 0.34
N HIS A 285 -5.86 -6.45 -0.43
CA HIS A 285 -5.14 -7.40 -1.27
C HIS A 285 -4.29 -6.70 -2.33
N GLN A 286 -4.90 -5.77 -3.08
CA GLN A 286 -4.26 -5.08 -4.19
C GLN A 286 -3.03 -4.30 -3.74
N THR A 287 -3.15 -3.49 -2.69
CA THR A 287 -2.03 -2.71 -2.14
C THR A 287 -0.88 -3.59 -1.68
N TYR A 288 -1.18 -4.71 -1.04
CA TYR A 288 -0.18 -5.68 -0.60
C TYR A 288 0.56 -6.34 -1.77
N VAL A 289 -0.16 -6.83 -2.78
CA VAL A 289 0.45 -7.55 -3.91
C VAL A 289 1.25 -6.60 -4.81
N HIS A 290 0.81 -5.36 -5.02
CA HIS A 290 1.62 -4.35 -5.73
C HIS A 290 2.98 -4.14 -5.06
N ASN A 291 3.04 -4.04 -3.73
CA ASN A 291 4.30 -3.91 -3.01
C ASN A 291 5.20 -5.13 -3.23
N LEU A 292 4.64 -6.34 -3.27
CA LEU A 292 5.40 -7.56 -3.52
C LEU A 292 5.95 -7.62 -4.96
N ILE A 293 5.16 -7.22 -5.95
CA ILE A 293 5.61 -7.13 -7.35
C ILE A 293 6.76 -6.12 -7.47
N THR A 294 6.58 -4.92 -6.92
CA THR A 294 7.61 -3.88 -6.92
C THR A 294 8.91 -4.37 -6.27
N ARG A 295 8.81 -4.97 -5.09
CA ARG A 295 9.98 -5.46 -4.36
C ARG A 295 10.71 -6.58 -5.12
N ALA A 296 9.97 -7.54 -5.65
CA ALA A 296 10.56 -8.63 -6.45
C ALA A 296 11.28 -8.09 -7.69
N GLY A 297 10.66 -7.12 -8.38
CA GLY A 297 11.27 -6.43 -9.53
C GLY A 297 12.54 -5.66 -9.17
N TYR A 298 12.52 -4.92 -8.06
CA TYR A 298 13.65 -4.13 -7.59
C TYR A 298 14.84 -5.01 -7.19
N GLU A 299 14.61 -5.99 -6.30
CA GLU A 299 15.66 -6.89 -5.84
C GLU A 299 16.30 -7.67 -7.01
N ALA A 300 15.50 -8.09 -7.99
CA ALA A 300 16.01 -8.79 -9.17
C ALA A 300 16.83 -7.88 -10.08
N ARG A 301 16.35 -6.65 -10.37
CA ARG A 301 17.08 -5.69 -11.22
C ARG A 301 18.40 -5.27 -10.60
N VAL A 302 18.43 -4.96 -9.29
CA VAL A 302 19.65 -4.61 -8.57
C VAL A 302 20.63 -5.80 -8.50
N ALA A 303 20.14 -7.03 -8.45
CA ALA A 303 20.99 -8.24 -8.53
C ALA A 303 21.48 -8.55 -9.96
N GLY A 304 21.22 -7.71 -10.96
CA GLY A 304 21.54 -7.99 -12.36
C GLY A 304 20.72 -9.15 -12.93
N GLU A 305 19.44 -9.21 -12.57
CA GLU A 305 18.45 -10.22 -12.94
C GLU A 305 18.73 -11.64 -12.44
N ARG A 306 19.69 -11.80 -11.52
CA ARG A 306 19.93 -13.09 -10.87
C ARG A 306 18.92 -13.34 -9.75
N LEU A 307 18.45 -14.58 -9.64
CA LEU A 307 17.55 -15.03 -8.58
C LEU A 307 18.34 -15.73 -7.47
N ASP A 308 19.09 -14.97 -6.70
CA ASP A 308 19.82 -15.41 -5.53
C ASP A 308 19.50 -14.57 -4.29
N GLY A 309 19.87 -15.04 -3.11
CA GLY A 309 19.80 -14.29 -1.86
C GLY A 309 18.49 -13.52 -1.66
N ARG A 310 18.55 -12.18 -1.61
CA ARG A 310 17.40 -11.31 -1.37
C ARG A 310 16.40 -11.32 -2.51
N ALA A 311 16.89 -11.35 -3.76
CA ALA A 311 16.02 -11.41 -4.94
C ALA A 311 15.15 -12.65 -4.91
N LYS A 312 15.73 -13.84 -4.67
CA LYS A 312 14.96 -15.08 -4.54
C LYS A 312 13.95 -15.01 -3.40
N ALA A 313 14.34 -14.52 -2.22
CA ALA A 313 13.44 -14.38 -1.08
C ALA A 313 12.25 -13.45 -1.38
N ALA A 314 12.47 -12.35 -2.10
CA ALA A 314 11.42 -11.43 -2.52
C ALA A 314 10.46 -12.08 -3.52
N VAL A 315 10.99 -12.82 -4.51
CA VAL A 315 10.16 -13.55 -5.49
C VAL A 315 9.37 -14.68 -4.83
N ASP A 316 9.94 -15.40 -3.87
CA ASP A 316 9.21 -16.41 -3.08
C ASP A 316 8.05 -15.77 -2.27
N GLN A 317 8.23 -14.53 -1.78
CA GLN A 317 7.14 -13.78 -1.13
C GLN A 317 6.07 -13.38 -2.14
N LEU A 318 6.46 -12.94 -3.34
CA LEU A 318 5.53 -12.63 -4.43
C LEU A 318 4.69 -13.86 -4.80
N VAL A 319 5.29 -15.02 -4.99
CA VAL A 319 4.55 -16.28 -5.26
C VAL A 319 3.50 -16.53 -4.18
N ARG A 320 3.86 -16.43 -2.90
CA ARG A 320 2.91 -16.62 -1.80
C ARG A 320 1.78 -15.58 -1.78
N GLY A 321 2.05 -14.33 -2.15
CA GLY A 321 1.04 -13.28 -2.28
C GLY A 321 0.11 -13.54 -3.47
N LEU A 322 0.67 -13.92 -4.61
CA LEU A 322 -0.11 -14.26 -5.80
C LEU A 322 -1.00 -15.49 -5.59
N THR A 323 -0.50 -16.55 -4.95
CA THR A 323 -1.25 -17.79 -4.72
C THR A 323 -2.19 -17.74 -3.52
N LEU A 324 -2.31 -16.57 -2.85
CA LEU A 324 -3.22 -16.34 -1.71
C LEU A 324 -3.01 -17.34 -0.54
N THR A 325 -1.86 -18.00 -0.46
CA THR A 325 -1.60 -19.08 0.51
C THR A 325 -1.61 -18.60 1.97
N ARG A 326 -1.49 -17.31 2.20
CA ARG A 326 -1.54 -16.68 3.54
C ARG A 326 -2.79 -15.86 3.77
N GLN A 327 -3.78 -15.89 2.86
CA GLN A 327 -5.01 -15.15 3.05
C GLN A 327 -5.76 -15.64 4.28
N ALA A 328 -6.09 -14.73 5.19
CA ALA A 328 -6.95 -15.04 6.32
C ALA A 328 -8.34 -15.44 5.78
N PRO A 329 -8.94 -16.51 6.32
CA PRO A 329 -10.28 -16.92 5.89
C PRO A 329 -11.30 -15.86 6.28
N LEU A 330 -12.37 -15.76 5.48
CA LEU A 330 -13.56 -15.02 5.89
C LEU A 330 -14.33 -15.89 6.90
N PRO A 331 -14.74 -15.32 8.02
CA PRO A 331 -15.46 -16.07 9.03
C PRO A 331 -16.92 -16.40 8.64
N GLY A 332 -17.44 -15.79 7.56
CA GLY A 332 -18.77 -16.01 7.00
C GLY A 332 -19.04 -15.09 5.82
N PRO A 333 -20.25 -15.09 5.28
CA PRO A 333 -20.61 -14.30 4.12
C PRO A 333 -20.41 -12.79 4.32
N VAL A 334 -19.80 -12.14 3.31
CA VAL A 334 -19.62 -10.69 3.25
C VAL A 334 -20.38 -10.15 2.05
N THR A 335 -21.15 -9.07 2.26
CA THR A 335 -21.84 -8.35 1.20
C THR A 335 -21.52 -6.88 1.30
N GLY A 336 -21.19 -6.23 0.20
CA GLY A 336 -21.04 -4.78 0.13
C GLY A 336 -22.36 -4.04 -0.02
N THR A 337 -22.31 -2.72 0.01
CA THR A 337 -23.50 -1.84 -0.18
C THR A 337 -23.51 -1.17 -1.54
N SER A 338 -22.40 -1.19 -2.25
CA SER A 338 -22.25 -0.56 -3.59
C SER A 338 -22.31 -1.59 -4.72
N THR A 339 -22.17 -1.13 -5.95
CA THR A 339 -22.03 -1.96 -7.16
C THR A 339 -20.63 -2.53 -7.36
N PHE A 340 -19.68 -2.26 -6.46
CA PHE A 340 -18.27 -2.60 -6.63
C PHE A 340 -18.04 -4.07 -6.96
N ALA A 341 -18.66 -4.99 -6.21
CA ALA A 341 -18.46 -6.44 -6.43
C ALA A 341 -18.87 -6.87 -7.85
N VAL A 342 -19.96 -6.33 -8.38
CA VAL A 342 -20.43 -6.61 -9.75
C VAL A 342 -19.50 -6.01 -10.79
N GLU A 343 -19.13 -4.75 -10.62
CA GLU A 343 -18.24 -4.04 -11.54
C GLU A 343 -16.82 -4.62 -11.54
N PHE A 344 -16.32 -5.03 -10.38
CA PHE A 344 -15.01 -5.68 -10.25
C PHE A 344 -14.96 -7.02 -10.99
N GLN A 345 -15.98 -7.86 -10.82
CA GLN A 345 -16.07 -9.18 -11.48
C GLN A 345 -16.31 -9.06 -12.99
N ALA A 346 -16.94 -7.98 -13.45
CA ALA A 346 -17.19 -7.75 -14.87
C ALA A 346 -15.93 -7.39 -15.67
N ARG A 347 -14.88 -6.93 -14.99
CA ARG A 347 -13.59 -6.58 -15.63
C ARG A 347 -12.70 -7.79 -15.78
N GLY A 348 -11.75 -7.69 -16.72
CA GLY A 348 -10.69 -8.67 -16.91
C GLY A 348 -11.06 -9.84 -17.81
N PRO A 349 -10.08 -10.68 -18.13
CA PRO A 349 -10.26 -11.78 -19.04
C PRO A 349 -11.07 -12.92 -18.39
N ARG A 350 -11.78 -13.67 -19.25
CA ARG A 350 -12.49 -14.90 -18.89
C ARG A 350 -12.04 -16.05 -19.78
N ASP A 351 -11.95 -17.23 -19.21
CA ASP A 351 -11.65 -18.45 -19.94
C ASP A 351 -12.85 -18.93 -20.80
N ALA A 352 -12.66 -20.01 -21.55
CA ALA A 352 -13.71 -20.60 -22.39
C ALA A 352 -14.96 -21.06 -21.60
N HIS A 353 -14.84 -21.24 -20.29
CA HIS A 353 -15.95 -21.61 -19.39
C HIS A 353 -16.57 -20.40 -18.68
N GLY A 354 -16.17 -19.17 -19.03
CA GLY A 354 -16.64 -17.94 -18.42
C GLY A 354 -16.07 -17.63 -17.03
N ARG A 355 -15.03 -18.35 -16.58
CA ARG A 355 -14.38 -18.17 -15.28
C ARG A 355 -13.32 -17.07 -15.35
N SER A 356 -13.13 -16.33 -14.26
CA SER A 356 -12.13 -15.27 -14.15
C SER A 356 -11.42 -15.30 -12.80
N LEU A 357 -10.16 -14.88 -12.75
CA LEU A 357 -9.45 -14.65 -11.48
C LEU A 357 -10.06 -13.49 -10.65
N ARG A 358 -11.01 -12.74 -11.26
CA ARG A 358 -11.78 -11.70 -10.54
C ARG A 358 -13.08 -12.24 -9.94
N ASP A 359 -13.44 -13.49 -10.17
CA ASP A 359 -14.63 -14.06 -9.54
C ASP A 359 -14.44 -14.13 -8.02
N LEU A 360 -15.41 -13.58 -7.27
CA LEU A 360 -15.40 -13.53 -5.83
C LEU A 360 -16.13 -14.73 -5.21
N ASP A 361 -15.65 -15.21 -4.06
CA ASP A 361 -16.35 -16.19 -3.21
C ASP A 361 -17.18 -15.46 -2.15
N LEU A 362 -16.54 -14.59 -1.38
CA LEU A 362 -17.13 -13.77 -0.30
C LEU A 362 -17.81 -14.56 0.83
N THR A 363 -17.62 -15.86 0.92
CA THR A 363 -18.16 -16.72 1.97
C THR A 363 -17.05 -17.28 2.87
N SER A 364 -16.06 -17.91 2.26
CA SER A 364 -14.93 -18.51 2.99
C SER A 364 -13.61 -17.79 2.72
N ARG A 365 -13.53 -17.07 1.61
CA ARG A 365 -12.37 -16.30 1.15
C ARG A 365 -12.83 -15.16 0.24
N VAL A 366 -11.93 -14.25 -0.11
CA VAL A 366 -12.28 -13.10 -0.98
C VAL A 366 -12.45 -13.56 -2.43
N PHE A 367 -11.44 -14.20 -3.00
CA PHE A 367 -11.44 -14.64 -4.40
C PHE A 367 -11.80 -16.12 -4.52
N ARG A 368 -12.54 -16.46 -5.57
CA ARG A 368 -12.96 -17.84 -5.84
C ARG A 368 -11.78 -18.75 -6.17
N TYR A 369 -10.85 -18.27 -6.99
CA TYR A 369 -9.67 -19.01 -7.42
C TYR A 369 -8.44 -18.56 -6.64
N PRO A 370 -7.53 -19.48 -6.23
CA PRO A 370 -6.38 -19.14 -5.40
C PRO A 370 -5.23 -18.55 -6.21
N LEU A 371 -5.52 -17.52 -7.01
CA LEU A 371 -4.54 -16.73 -7.74
C LEU A 371 -5.01 -15.28 -7.86
N SER A 372 -4.12 -14.35 -7.58
CA SER A 372 -4.36 -12.93 -7.70
C SER A 372 -4.57 -12.51 -9.15
N TYR A 373 -5.61 -11.71 -9.40
CA TYR A 373 -5.84 -11.08 -10.71
C TYR A 373 -4.73 -10.10 -11.12
N LEU A 374 -3.87 -9.67 -10.19
CA LEU A 374 -2.73 -8.79 -10.49
C LEU A 374 -1.62 -9.48 -11.32
N ILE A 375 -1.75 -10.77 -11.57
CA ILE A 375 -0.93 -11.47 -12.58
C ILE A 375 -1.12 -10.87 -13.99
N TYR A 376 -2.22 -10.14 -14.23
CA TYR A 376 -2.51 -9.45 -15.51
C TYR A 376 -2.05 -7.99 -15.51
N SER A 377 -1.46 -7.48 -14.44
CA SER A 377 -1.03 -6.08 -14.36
C SER A 377 0.21 -5.81 -15.21
N ASP A 378 0.31 -4.58 -15.74
CA ASP A 378 1.50 -4.12 -16.46
C ASP A 378 2.76 -4.23 -15.60
N SER A 379 2.65 -4.02 -14.28
CA SER A 379 3.78 -4.16 -13.36
C SER A 379 4.26 -5.60 -13.21
N PHE A 380 3.37 -6.58 -13.26
CA PHE A 380 3.77 -8.00 -13.32
C PHE A 380 4.43 -8.33 -14.67
N ASP A 381 3.87 -7.83 -15.76
CA ASP A 381 4.40 -8.08 -17.10
C ASP A 381 5.78 -7.47 -17.32
N ALA A 382 6.06 -6.34 -16.66
CA ALA A 382 7.36 -5.67 -16.68
C ALA A 382 8.42 -6.31 -15.77
N LEU A 383 8.10 -7.37 -15.02
CA LEU A 383 9.10 -8.08 -14.22
C LEU A 383 10.20 -8.67 -15.11
N PRO A 384 11.46 -8.75 -14.63
CA PRO A 384 12.55 -9.43 -15.34
C PRO A 384 12.15 -10.84 -15.76
N SER A 385 12.63 -11.28 -16.93
CA SER A 385 12.26 -12.57 -17.52
C SER A 385 12.54 -13.75 -16.58
N ALA A 386 13.66 -13.73 -15.87
CA ALA A 386 14.02 -14.76 -14.90
C ALA A 386 13.02 -14.82 -13.73
N VAL A 387 12.50 -13.65 -13.26
CA VAL A 387 11.47 -13.58 -12.22
C VAL A 387 10.16 -14.21 -12.73
N LYS A 388 9.69 -13.80 -13.91
CA LYS A 388 8.46 -14.36 -14.50
C LYS A 388 8.57 -15.88 -14.72
N ALA A 389 9.69 -16.35 -15.24
CA ALA A 389 9.93 -17.77 -15.46
C ALA A 389 9.86 -18.56 -14.14
N TYR A 390 10.51 -18.06 -13.10
CA TYR A 390 10.45 -18.70 -11.77
C TYR A 390 9.02 -18.69 -11.20
N VAL A 391 8.32 -17.56 -11.26
CA VAL A 391 6.93 -17.45 -10.79
C VAL A 391 6.04 -18.45 -11.55
N TYR A 392 6.11 -18.49 -12.87
CA TYR A 392 5.29 -19.40 -13.68
C TYR A 392 5.60 -20.88 -13.42
N ALA A 393 6.86 -21.23 -13.18
CA ALA A 393 7.23 -22.59 -12.79
C ALA A 393 6.57 -23.00 -11.46
N ARG A 394 6.60 -22.08 -10.47
CA ARG A 394 5.96 -22.31 -9.17
C ARG A 394 4.43 -22.42 -9.30
N LEU A 395 3.79 -21.53 -10.07
CA LEU A 395 2.34 -21.57 -10.29
C LEU A 395 1.91 -22.88 -10.94
N ARG A 396 2.65 -23.40 -11.92
CA ARG A 396 2.35 -24.72 -12.53
C ARG A 396 2.43 -25.89 -11.54
N ALA A 397 3.31 -25.79 -10.55
CA ALA A 397 3.48 -26.82 -9.53
C ALA A 397 2.46 -26.74 -8.38
N GLU A 398 1.94 -25.55 -8.09
CA GLU A 398 1.19 -25.29 -6.85
C GLU A 398 -0.32 -25.08 -7.07
N LEU A 399 -0.74 -24.61 -8.26
CA LEU A 399 -2.13 -24.24 -8.49
C LEU A 399 -3.03 -25.44 -8.82
N PRO A 400 -4.31 -25.40 -8.39
CA PRO A 400 -5.32 -26.35 -8.81
C PRO A 400 -5.56 -26.31 -10.33
N ALA A 401 -6.03 -27.43 -10.90
CA ALA A 401 -6.20 -27.60 -12.34
C ALA A 401 -7.17 -26.58 -12.97
N ASP A 402 -8.23 -26.19 -12.28
CA ASP A 402 -9.19 -25.20 -12.74
C ASP A 402 -8.58 -23.79 -12.83
N THR A 403 -7.76 -23.42 -11.85
CA THR A 403 -7.04 -22.14 -11.83
C THR A 403 -5.94 -22.10 -12.91
N LEU A 404 -5.22 -23.22 -13.10
CA LEU A 404 -4.27 -23.36 -14.20
C LEU A 404 -4.95 -23.24 -15.56
N GLN A 405 -6.15 -23.81 -15.73
CA GLN A 405 -6.91 -23.69 -16.97
C GLN A 405 -7.26 -22.22 -17.26
N ILE A 406 -7.76 -21.47 -16.25
CA ILE A 406 -8.04 -20.03 -16.41
C ILE A 406 -6.77 -19.30 -16.88
N LEU A 407 -5.64 -19.55 -16.24
CA LEU A 407 -4.38 -18.87 -16.57
C LEU A 407 -3.89 -19.25 -17.97
N ASN A 408 -4.00 -20.52 -18.36
CA ASN A 408 -3.67 -20.99 -19.70
C ASN A 408 -4.51 -20.29 -20.78
N ASP A 409 -5.80 -20.10 -20.56
CA ASP A 409 -6.69 -19.51 -21.56
C ASP A 409 -6.56 -17.98 -21.63
N THR A 410 -6.09 -17.33 -20.53
CA THR A 410 -6.20 -15.89 -20.39
C THR A 410 -4.86 -15.13 -20.28
N LYS A 411 -3.73 -15.83 -20.14
CA LYS A 411 -2.38 -15.23 -20.02
C LYS A 411 -1.45 -15.82 -21.10
N PRO A 412 -1.35 -15.23 -22.28
CA PRO A 412 -0.64 -15.81 -23.41
C PRO A 412 0.83 -16.15 -23.15
N ASP A 413 1.55 -15.29 -22.42
CA ASP A 413 2.97 -15.51 -22.10
C ASP A 413 3.19 -16.60 -21.05
N PHE A 414 2.16 -17.08 -20.37
CA PHE A 414 2.26 -18.22 -19.46
C PHE A 414 2.70 -19.51 -20.15
N HIS A 415 2.33 -19.70 -21.43
CA HIS A 415 2.76 -20.85 -22.22
C HIS A 415 4.16 -20.74 -22.78
N SER A 416 4.61 -19.54 -23.12
CA SER A 416 5.82 -19.31 -23.92
C SER A 416 7.11 -19.30 -23.11
N VAL A 417 7.02 -19.26 -21.78
CA VAL A 417 8.23 -19.22 -20.93
C VAL A 417 8.87 -20.61 -20.89
N ASP A 418 10.04 -20.70 -21.52
CA ASP A 418 10.90 -21.89 -21.49
C ASP A 418 11.47 -22.10 -20.08
N LEU A 419 11.10 -23.23 -19.46
CA LEU A 419 11.55 -23.59 -18.10
C LEU A 419 12.91 -24.31 -18.07
N ASP A 420 13.44 -24.73 -19.23
CA ASP A 420 14.68 -25.49 -19.31
C ASP A 420 15.91 -24.65 -18.94
N ASN A 421 15.77 -23.31 -18.93
CA ASN A 421 16.81 -22.36 -18.52
C ASN A 421 16.86 -22.05 -17.01
N LEU A 422 16.07 -22.74 -16.17
CA LEU A 422 16.01 -22.51 -14.72
C LEU A 422 16.89 -23.47 -13.89
N LYS A 423 17.78 -24.23 -14.57
CA LYS A 423 18.73 -25.15 -13.89
C LYS A 423 20.05 -24.48 -13.55
#